data_07dc429b5fd8c3b497c6fe50ba3d9aba
#
_entry.id   07dc429b5fd8c3b497c6fe50ba3d9aba
#
_cell.length_a   1.000
_cell.length_b   1.000
_cell.length_c   1.000
_cell.angle_alpha   90.00
_cell.angle_beta   90.00
_cell.angle_gamma   90.00
#
_symmetry.space_group_name_H-M   'P 1'
#
loop_
_entity.id
_entity.type
_entity.pdbx_description
1 polymer ?
#
loop_
_entity_poly.entity_id
_entity_poly.type
_entity_poly.pdbx_seq_one_letter_code
_entity_poly.pdbx_strand_id
1 'polypeptide(L)'
;MKNIICNLILTTIIITLFQGCTSVETVKSDDVEQRIIFQQYFIHYDAADSTTIAIAKFNVNNGAGTALKLVSGSYVKYNGEKLSGEADKNDNTYQYTLRRHEALKSVNTFTYLNNDKQEFPNNVEINPFELQASQAELSKSDKNTLQFKGKPISENETIECVLTQQDNAENSYPLPCYQDNDNPQMIVIFGEDIDAPAGKYSMQFVRRNSSSEISAMDRGGLWETEYLSKTVNVTIAN
;
A
#
# COMPACT_ATOMS: atom_id res chain seq x y z
N MET A 1 -26.57 -24.00 -71.08
CA MET A 1 -25.77 -24.34 -69.87
C MET A 1 -24.74 -23.27 -69.72
N LYS A 2 -24.99 -22.31 -68.86
CA LYS A 2 -24.06 -21.16 -68.59
C LYS A 2 -23.44 -21.36 -67.26
N ASN A 3 -22.11 -21.46 -67.20
CA ASN A 3 -21.32 -21.54 -66.03
C ASN A 3 -21.22 -20.14 -65.33
N ILE A 4 -21.71 -20.05 -64.10
CA ILE A 4 -21.56 -18.87 -63.28
C ILE A 4 -20.32 -19.17 -62.38
N ILE A 5 -19.22 -18.46 -62.66
CA ILE A 5 -18.06 -18.47 -61.84
C ILE A 5 -18.29 -17.42 -60.75
N CYS A 6 -18.44 -17.88 -59.52
CA CYS A 6 -18.58 -17.03 -58.33
C CYS A 6 -17.17 -16.64 -57.86
N ASN A 7 -16.76 -15.39 -58.09
CA ASN A 7 -15.50 -14.83 -57.55
C ASN A 7 -15.68 -14.53 -56.07
N LEU A 8 -15.08 -15.36 -55.24
CA LEU A 8 -14.98 -15.15 -53.78
C LEU A 8 -13.80 -14.20 -53.52
N ILE A 9 -14.09 -12.92 -53.34
CA ILE A 9 -13.08 -11.94 -52.90
C ILE A 9 -12.86 -12.18 -51.42
N LEU A 10 -11.75 -12.83 -51.12
CA LEU A 10 -11.26 -13.01 -49.75
C LEU A 10 -10.65 -11.69 -49.27
N THR A 11 -11.45 -10.87 -48.62
CA THR A 11 -10.96 -9.63 -47.94
C THR A 11 -10.26 -10.02 -46.67
N THR A 12 -8.93 -10.11 -46.74
CA THR A 12 -8.08 -10.33 -45.55
C THR A 12 -8.03 -9.02 -44.77
N ILE A 13 -8.84 -8.93 -43.70
CA ILE A 13 -8.74 -7.84 -42.72
C ILE A 13 -7.48 -8.08 -41.90
N ILE A 14 -6.43 -7.35 -42.21
CA ILE A 14 -5.22 -7.26 -41.38
C ILE A 14 -5.59 -6.41 -40.14
N ILE A 15 -6.03 -7.09 -39.08
CA ILE A 15 -6.11 -6.45 -37.75
C ILE A 15 -4.68 -6.28 -37.25
N THR A 16 -4.10 -5.13 -37.54
CA THR A 16 -2.88 -4.69 -36.86
C THR A 16 -3.25 -4.45 -35.39
N LEU A 17 -2.95 -5.44 -34.55
CA LEU A 17 -2.92 -5.27 -33.10
C LEU A 17 -1.82 -4.23 -32.80
N PHE A 18 -2.22 -2.97 -32.68
CA PHE A 18 -1.42 -2.00 -31.98
C PHE A 18 -1.31 -2.46 -30.53
N GLN A 19 -0.31 -3.26 -30.22
CA GLN A 19 0.19 -3.38 -28.88
C GLN A 19 0.78 -2.02 -28.54
N GLY A 20 -0.08 -1.10 -28.11
CA GLY A 20 0.36 0.15 -27.51
C GLY A 20 1.22 -0.21 -26.30
N CYS A 21 2.53 -0.14 -26.48
CA CYS A 21 3.43 -0.12 -25.35
C CYS A 21 3.12 1.20 -24.62
N THR A 22 2.24 1.16 -23.61
CA THR A 22 1.98 2.30 -22.76
C THR A 22 3.25 2.54 -21.95
N SER A 23 4.12 3.39 -22.49
CA SER A 23 5.25 3.91 -21.75
C SER A 23 4.69 4.90 -20.73
N VAL A 24 5.04 4.74 -19.45
CA VAL A 24 4.73 5.73 -18.42
C VAL A 24 5.39 7.06 -18.84
N GLU A 25 4.56 8.10 -18.95
CA GLU A 25 5.08 9.44 -19.27
C GLU A 25 5.86 9.97 -18.06
N THR A 26 7.11 10.32 -18.28
CA THR A 26 7.99 10.84 -17.22
C THR A 26 8.75 12.07 -17.71
N VAL A 27 9.03 12.97 -16.77
CA VAL A 27 9.95 14.09 -16.94
C VAL A 27 11.20 13.82 -16.11
N LYS A 28 12.37 14.24 -16.58
CA LYS A 28 13.61 14.12 -15.81
C LYS A 28 13.67 15.18 -14.71
N SER A 29 14.24 14.81 -13.55
CA SER A 29 14.36 15.72 -12.42
C SER A 29 15.24 16.95 -12.66
N ASP A 30 16.15 16.90 -13.62
CA ASP A 30 16.99 18.04 -14.02
C ASP A 30 16.33 18.95 -15.08
N ASP A 31 15.21 18.54 -15.66
CA ASP A 31 14.41 19.34 -16.60
C ASP A 31 13.34 20.20 -15.91
N VAL A 32 13.23 20.12 -14.56
CA VAL A 32 12.23 20.85 -13.79
C VAL A 32 12.86 21.65 -12.65
N GLU A 33 12.19 22.73 -12.24
CA GLU A 33 12.58 23.47 -11.05
C GLU A 33 12.44 22.57 -9.81
N GLN A 34 13.49 22.46 -8.99
CA GLN A 34 13.49 21.55 -7.83
C GLN A 34 12.39 21.87 -6.83
N ARG A 35 12.03 23.16 -6.66
CA ARG A 35 11.00 23.64 -5.73
C ARG A 35 9.58 23.16 -6.07
N ILE A 36 9.30 22.72 -7.31
CA ILE A 36 7.97 22.22 -7.70
C ILE A 36 7.85 20.69 -7.60
N ILE A 37 8.86 20.00 -7.07
CA ILE A 37 8.85 18.56 -6.88
C ILE A 37 8.02 18.22 -5.63
N PHE A 38 6.95 17.44 -5.82
CA PHE A 38 6.14 16.86 -4.78
C PHE A 38 6.67 15.47 -4.45
N GLN A 39 6.83 15.16 -3.17
CA GLN A 39 7.45 13.93 -2.67
C GLN A 39 6.39 13.04 -2.01
N GLN A 40 6.40 11.75 -2.34
CA GLN A 40 5.50 10.77 -1.71
C GLN A 40 6.31 9.56 -1.25
N TYR A 41 6.06 9.12 -0.02
CA TYR A 41 6.76 8.00 0.60
C TYR A 41 5.75 7.00 1.16
N PHE A 42 5.95 5.72 0.88
CA PHE A 42 5.09 4.65 1.33
C PHE A 42 5.92 3.54 1.95
N ILE A 43 5.46 3.01 3.08
CA ILE A 43 6.00 1.80 3.68
C ILE A 43 4.87 0.80 3.85
N HIS A 44 5.03 -0.35 3.23
CA HIS A 44 4.19 -1.50 3.49
C HIS A 44 5.03 -2.53 4.26
N TYR A 45 4.54 -2.99 5.40
CA TYR A 45 5.16 -4.03 6.20
C TYR A 45 4.19 -5.18 6.44
N ASP A 46 4.59 -6.38 6.05
CA ASP A 46 3.87 -7.61 6.34
C ASP A 46 4.57 -8.37 7.48
N ALA A 47 3.89 -8.48 8.63
CA ALA A 47 4.41 -9.15 9.80
C ALA A 47 4.42 -10.67 9.68
N ALA A 48 3.68 -11.26 8.72
CA ALA A 48 3.62 -12.70 8.54
C ALA A 48 4.95 -13.27 8.01
N ASP A 49 5.57 -12.57 7.06
CA ASP A 49 6.84 -12.96 6.45
C ASP A 49 7.99 -11.97 6.73
N SER A 50 7.74 -10.96 7.56
CA SER A 50 8.68 -9.89 7.90
C SER A 50 9.18 -9.14 6.67
N THR A 51 8.30 -8.87 5.71
CA THR A 51 8.63 -8.13 4.49
C THR A 51 8.35 -6.65 4.64
N THR A 52 9.34 -5.83 4.38
CA THR A 52 9.21 -4.38 4.19
C THR A 52 9.31 -4.04 2.72
N ILE A 53 8.34 -3.27 2.19
CA ILE A 53 8.41 -2.64 0.87
C ILE A 53 8.39 -1.13 1.09
N ALA A 54 9.50 -0.48 0.75
CA ALA A 54 9.61 0.98 0.77
C ALA A 54 9.46 1.51 -0.65
N ILE A 55 8.57 2.48 -0.85
CA ILE A 55 8.27 3.08 -2.14
C ILE A 55 8.40 4.60 -2.02
N ALA A 56 9.04 5.23 -3.02
CA ALA A 56 9.03 6.68 -3.16
C ALA A 56 8.56 7.06 -4.56
N LYS A 57 7.68 8.06 -4.65
CA LYS A 57 7.21 8.65 -5.89
C LYS A 57 7.51 10.15 -5.89
N PHE A 58 7.86 10.68 -7.04
CA PHE A 58 8.14 12.11 -7.23
C PHE A 58 7.32 12.59 -8.41
N ASN A 59 6.62 13.70 -8.23
CA ASN A 59 5.73 14.24 -9.24
C ASN A 59 5.92 15.76 -9.37
N VAL A 60 5.55 16.30 -10.52
CA VAL A 60 5.57 17.75 -10.75
C VAL A 60 4.34 18.39 -10.11
N ASN A 61 4.50 19.37 -9.26
CA ASN A 61 3.50 20.21 -8.60
C ASN A 61 2.65 19.52 -7.50
N ASN A 62 2.16 18.32 -7.69
CA ASN A 62 1.30 17.60 -6.74
C ASN A 62 1.33 16.09 -7.00
N GLY A 63 0.68 15.30 -6.14
CA GLY A 63 0.68 13.84 -6.23
C GLY A 63 0.09 13.25 -7.52
N ALA A 64 -0.75 14.00 -8.23
CA ALA A 64 -1.33 13.60 -9.52
C ALA A 64 -0.59 14.22 -10.73
N GLY A 65 0.49 14.95 -10.48
CA GLY A 65 1.30 15.56 -11.54
C GLY A 65 2.12 14.54 -12.34
N THR A 66 2.79 15.00 -13.37
CA THR A 66 3.66 14.14 -14.21
C THR A 66 4.74 13.49 -13.35
N ALA A 67 4.90 12.19 -13.50
CA ALA A 67 5.89 11.41 -12.75
C ALA A 67 7.34 11.83 -13.10
N LEU A 68 8.21 11.86 -12.10
CA LEU A 68 9.60 12.28 -12.24
C LEU A 68 10.56 11.09 -12.23
N LYS A 69 11.47 11.10 -13.21
CA LYS A 69 12.64 10.23 -13.21
C LYS A 69 13.83 10.98 -12.64
N LEU A 70 14.33 10.53 -11.47
CA LEU A 70 15.51 11.11 -10.81
C LEU A 70 16.77 10.81 -11.64
N VAL A 71 17.48 11.85 -12.03
CA VAL A 71 18.69 11.78 -12.88
C VAL A 71 19.76 12.75 -12.37
N SER A 72 20.90 12.80 -13.05
CA SER A 72 21.97 13.78 -12.80
C SER A 72 22.48 13.81 -11.35
N GLY A 73 22.48 12.61 -10.71
CA GLY A 73 22.99 12.42 -9.35
C GLY A 73 21.97 12.70 -8.25
N SER A 74 20.69 12.98 -8.59
CA SER A 74 19.59 12.90 -7.62
C SER A 74 19.22 11.43 -7.34
N TYR A 75 18.78 11.13 -6.13
CA TYR A 75 18.38 9.79 -5.71
C TYR A 75 17.53 9.83 -4.45
N VAL A 76 16.91 8.70 -4.14
CA VAL A 76 16.24 8.47 -2.86
C VAL A 76 16.79 7.23 -2.17
N LYS A 77 16.92 7.30 -0.85
CA LYS A 77 17.33 6.19 0.02
C LYS A 77 16.24 5.89 1.03
N TYR A 78 16.17 4.63 1.45
CA TYR A 78 15.42 4.19 2.62
C TYR A 78 16.38 3.54 3.60
N ASN A 79 16.43 4.04 4.82
CA ASN A 79 17.36 3.60 5.88
C ASN A 79 18.83 3.52 5.40
N GLY A 80 19.25 4.50 4.57
CA GLY A 80 20.62 4.58 4.03
C GLY A 80 20.84 3.80 2.73
N GLU A 81 19.92 2.95 2.30
CA GLU A 81 20.02 2.16 1.09
C GLU A 81 19.25 2.79 -0.07
N LYS A 82 19.88 2.84 -1.25
CA LYS A 82 19.30 3.46 -2.45
C LYS A 82 18.17 2.60 -3.02
N LEU A 83 17.04 3.24 -3.34
CA LEU A 83 15.92 2.61 -4.03
C LEU A 83 16.19 2.53 -5.53
N SER A 84 15.63 1.49 -6.17
CA SER A 84 15.68 1.28 -7.62
C SER A 84 14.45 1.86 -8.31
N GLY A 85 14.66 2.64 -9.37
CA GLY A 85 13.57 3.25 -10.13
C GLY A 85 12.98 2.29 -11.18
N GLU A 86 11.65 2.21 -11.23
CA GLU A 86 10.90 1.40 -12.19
C GLU A 86 9.58 2.07 -12.59
N ALA A 87 9.11 1.72 -13.80
CA ALA A 87 7.79 2.13 -14.25
C ALA A 87 6.72 1.17 -13.70
N ASP A 88 5.75 1.70 -12.99
CA ASP A 88 4.55 0.96 -12.62
C ASP A 88 3.47 1.15 -13.69
N LYS A 89 3.26 0.10 -14.48
CA LYS A 89 2.32 0.12 -15.60
C LYS A 89 0.86 0.04 -15.15
N ASN A 90 0.60 -0.47 -13.96
CA ASN A 90 -0.76 -0.59 -13.42
C ASN A 90 -1.31 0.80 -13.06
N ASP A 91 -0.49 1.59 -12.39
CA ASP A 91 -0.84 2.94 -11.96
C ASP A 91 -0.41 4.04 -12.94
N ASN A 92 0.25 3.65 -14.05
CA ASN A 92 0.84 4.59 -15.00
C ASN A 92 1.75 5.63 -14.32
N THR A 93 2.57 5.19 -13.36
CA THR A 93 3.48 6.03 -12.57
C THR A 93 4.93 5.55 -12.69
N TYR A 94 5.87 6.38 -12.25
CA TYR A 94 7.26 5.99 -12.05
C TYR A 94 7.58 6.03 -10.57
N GLN A 95 8.09 4.93 -10.04
CA GLN A 95 8.35 4.77 -8.62
C GLN A 95 9.75 4.25 -8.34
N TYR A 96 10.21 4.44 -7.11
CA TYR A 96 11.47 3.93 -6.59
C TYR A 96 11.15 2.94 -5.48
N THR A 97 11.66 1.70 -5.58
CA THR A 97 11.30 0.63 -4.68
C THR A 97 12.52 -0.01 -4.03
N LEU A 98 12.31 -0.50 -2.82
CA LEU A 98 13.23 -1.37 -2.10
C LEU A 98 12.42 -2.41 -1.32
N ARG A 99 12.71 -3.69 -1.53
CA ARG A 99 12.11 -4.79 -0.77
C ARG A 99 13.15 -5.44 0.12
N ARG A 100 12.75 -5.71 1.38
CA ARG A 100 13.59 -6.38 2.38
C ARG A 100 12.77 -7.41 3.15
N HIS A 101 13.41 -8.55 3.46
CA HIS A 101 12.90 -9.56 4.37
C HIS A 101 13.64 -9.42 5.69
N GLU A 102 13.22 -8.50 6.52
CA GLU A 102 13.82 -8.23 7.83
C GLU A 102 12.75 -7.69 8.78
N ALA A 103 12.99 -7.84 10.09
CA ALA A 103 12.11 -7.25 11.09
C ALA A 103 12.00 -5.74 10.90
N LEU A 104 10.81 -5.21 11.16
CA LEU A 104 10.54 -3.76 11.09
C LEU A 104 11.52 -3.00 11.98
N LYS A 105 12.15 -1.97 11.41
CA LYS A 105 13.05 -1.09 12.17
C LYS A 105 12.26 -0.11 13.02
N SER A 106 12.80 0.26 14.15
CA SER A 106 12.21 1.27 15.05
C SER A 106 12.21 2.69 14.46
N VAL A 107 13.13 2.97 13.53
CA VAL A 107 13.22 4.23 12.80
C VAL A 107 13.27 3.93 11.32
N ASN A 108 12.37 4.53 10.59
CA ASN A 108 12.26 4.40 9.13
C ASN A 108 12.46 5.77 8.51
N THR A 109 13.52 5.93 7.71
CA THR A 109 13.90 7.23 7.15
C THR A 109 14.04 7.14 5.65
N PHE A 110 13.30 7.96 4.93
CA PHE A 110 13.59 8.28 3.54
C PHE A 110 14.51 9.50 3.48
N THR A 111 15.52 9.46 2.62
CA THR A 111 16.37 10.61 2.34
C THR A 111 16.40 10.85 0.84
N TYR A 112 15.82 11.95 0.41
CA TYR A 112 15.87 12.41 -0.98
C TYR A 112 17.04 13.39 -1.15
N LEU A 113 17.91 13.16 -2.13
CA LEU A 113 18.91 14.13 -2.62
C LEU A 113 18.43 14.69 -3.95
N ASN A 114 18.19 15.99 -4.01
CA ASN A 114 17.79 16.67 -5.24
C ASN A 114 18.97 17.01 -6.17
N ASN A 115 18.69 17.61 -7.35
CA ASN A 115 19.73 18.01 -8.29
C ASN A 115 20.58 19.17 -7.78
N ASP A 116 20.08 20.01 -6.86
CA ASP A 116 20.81 21.10 -6.21
C ASP A 116 21.69 20.60 -5.04
N LYS A 117 21.79 19.29 -4.84
CA LYS A 117 22.57 18.64 -3.76
C LYS A 117 22.04 18.93 -2.35
N GLN A 118 20.77 19.25 -2.22
CA GLN A 118 20.08 19.37 -0.94
C GLN A 118 19.51 18.02 -0.53
N GLU A 119 19.66 17.66 0.74
CA GLU A 119 19.08 16.45 1.34
C GLU A 119 17.80 16.77 2.10
N PHE A 120 16.80 15.92 1.91
CA PHE A 120 15.51 15.99 2.59
C PHE A 120 15.26 14.67 3.33
N PRO A 121 15.72 14.59 4.61
CA PRO A 121 15.45 13.42 5.44
C PRO A 121 14.00 13.46 5.97
N ASN A 122 13.28 12.36 5.85
CA ASN A 122 11.91 12.21 6.31
C ASN A 122 11.80 10.96 7.19
N ASN A 123 11.49 11.16 8.46
CA ASN A 123 11.20 10.06 9.38
C ASN A 123 9.74 9.66 9.21
N VAL A 124 9.53 8.40 8.94
CA VAL A 124 8.20 7.82 8.69
C VAL A 124 7.85 6.90 9.84
N GLU A 125 6.73 7.16 10.48
CA GLU A 125 6.26 6.36 11.60
C GLU A 125 5.37 5.22 11.12
N ILE A 126 5.74 3.99 11.47
CA ILE A 126 4.92 2.80 11.29
C ILE A 126 4.74 2.12 12.64
N ASN A 127 3.51 1.92 13.05
CA ASN A 127 3.17 1.40 14.36
C ASN A 127 2.75 -0.08 14.27
N PRO A 128 3.55 -0.99 14.85
CA PRO A 128 3.18 -2.40 14.93
C PRO A 128 1.85 -2.61 15.65
N PHE A 129 1.14 -3.63 15.20
CA PHE A 129 -0.10 -4.10 15.79
C PHE A 129 -0.10 -5.63 15.83
N GLU A 130 -0.14 -6.22 17.03
CA GLU A 130 -0.16 -7.67 17.20
C GLU A 130 -1.24 -8.06 18.19
N LEU A 131 -2.16 -8.95 17.81
CA LEU A 131 -3.08 -9.55 18.77
C LEU A 131 -2.32 -10.41 19.77
N GLN A 132 -2.72 -10.34 21.02
CA GLN A 132 -2.12 -11.19 22.08
C GLN A 132 -2.57 -12.64 21.97
N ALA A 133 -3.76 -12.89 21.43
CA ALA A 133 -4.30 -14.23 21.23
C ALA A 133 -3.87 -14.80 19.87
N SER A 134 -3.51 -16.08 19.83
CA SER A 134 -3.29 -16.83 18.58
C SER A 134 -4.58 -17.41 17.99
N GLN A 135 -5.65 -17.44 18.80
CA GLN A 135 -6.99 -17.90 18.44
C GLN A 135 -8.03 -17.00 19.11
N ALA A 136 -9.13 -16.75 18.43
CA ALA A 136 -10.25 -15.98 18.96
C ALA A 136 -11.59 -16.66 18.59
N GLU A 137 -12.59 -16.45 19.42
CA GLU A 137 -13.97 -16.80 19.13
C GLU A 137 -14.77 -15.50 19.06
N LEU A 138 -15.53 -15.32 17.98
CA LEU A 138 -16.39 -14.15 17.79
C LEU A 138 -17.85 -14.59 17.83
N SER A 139 -18.63 -13.89 18.63
CA SER A 139 -20.09 -14.06 18.73
C SER A 139 -20.78 -13.01 17.86
N LYS A 140 -21.81 -13.43 17.14
CA LYS A 140 -22.67 -12.53 16.36
C LYS A 140 -23.69 -11.78 17.22
N SER A 141 -23.92 -12.23 18.45
CA SER A 141 -24.89 -11.63 19.37
C SER A 141 -24.26 -10.64 20.34
N ASP A 142 -22.94 -10.63 20.48
CA ASP A 142 -22.27 -9.93 21.58
C ASP A 142 -21.23 -8.92 21.08
N LYS A 143 -20.82 -8.03 21.98
CA LYS A 143 -19.61 -7.22 21.82
C LYS A 143 -18.38 -8.11 22.03
N ASN A 144 -17.58 -8.27 21.02
CA ASN A 144 -16.31 -8.99 21.08
C ASN A 144 -15.16 -8.01 21.39
N THR A 145 -14.22 -8.41 22.24
CA THR A 145 -13.06 -7.60 22.59
C THR A 145 -11.78 -8.39 22.41
N LEU A 146 -10.80 -7.80 21.75
CA LEU A 146 -9.51 -8.42 21.43
C LEU A 146 -8.37 -7.54 21.93
N GLN A 147 -7.52 -8.09 22.78
CA GLN A 147 -6.36 -7.37 23.30
C GLN A 147 -5.20 -7.39 22.30
N PHE A 148 -4.55 -6.24 22.10
CA PHE A 148 -3.39 -6.13 21.24
C PHE A 148 -2.17 -5.54 21.94
N LYS A 149 -1.00 -5.77 21.35
CA LYS A 149 0.27 -5.12 21.67
C LYS A 149 0.57 -4.09 20.61
N GLY A 150 1.09 -2.94 21.04
CA GLY A 150 1.45 -1.83 20.17
C GLY A 150 1.05 -0.51 20.81
N LYS A 151 1.32 0.59 20.12
CA LYS A 151 0.80 1.89 20.53
C LYS A 151 -0.72 1.94 20.33
N PRO A 152 -1.48 2.65 21.16
CA PRO A 152 -2.86 2.99 20.88
C PRO A 152 -3.00 3.58 19.47
N ILE A 153 -4.18 3.41 18.86
CA ILE A 153 -4.47 3.97 17.55
C ILE A 153 -4.71 5.47 17.73
N SER A 154 -3.96 6.28 17.01
CA SER A 154 -4.06 7.75 17.06
C SER A 154 -5.11 8.26 16.06
N GLU A 155 -5.48 9.56 16.17
CA GLU A 155 -6.47 10.20 15.30
C GLU A 155 -6.09 10.17 13.80
N ASN A 156 -4.78 10.09 13.50
CA ASN A 156 -4.27 10.05 12.13
C ASN A 156 -4.14 8.61 11.59
N GLU A 157 -4.53 7.62 12.38
CA GLU A 157 -4.43 6.22 12.04
C GLU A 157 -5.80 5.58 11.83
N THR A 158 -5.83 4.63 10.94
CA THR A 158 -6.99 3.76 10.75
C THR A 158 -6.60 2.32 10.99
N ILE A 159 -7.56 1.54 11.47
CA ILE A 159 -7.44 0.10 11.58
C ILE A 159 -8.60 -0.56 10.83
N GLU A 160 -8.27 -1.54 10.04
CA GLU A 160 -9.22 -2.39 9.33
C GLU A 160 -8.96 -3.85 9.70
N CYS A 161 -9.99 -4.64 9.70
CA CYS A 161 -9.91 -6.08 9.90
C CYS A 161 -10.50 -6.81 8.71
N VAL A 162 -9.88 -7.90 8.30
CA VAL A 162 -10.36 -8.77 7.22
C VAL A 162 -10.41 -10.20 7.72
N LEU A 163 -11.56 -10.83 7.52
CA LEU A 163 -11.77 -12.26 7.73
C LEU A 163 -11.64 -12.98 6.39
N THR A 164 -10.80 -14.00 6.30
CA THR A 164 -10.67 -14.85 5.13
C THR A 164 -11.06 -16.27 5.52
N GLN A 165 -12.02 -16.85 4.82
CA GLN A 165 -12.50 -18.20 5.12
C GLN A 165 -11.38 -19.23 4.88
N GLN A 166 -11.13 -20.13 5.85
CA GLN A 166 -9.99 -21.06 5.78
C GLN A 166 -10.13 -22.08 4.64
N ASP A 167 -11.35 -22.50 4.33
CA ASP A 167 -11.63 -23.49 3.29
C ASP A 167 -11.77 -22.86 1.87
N ASN A 168 -11.91 -21.55 1.80
CA ASN A 168 -12.02 -20.80 0.53
C ASN A 168 -11.45 -19.39 0.67
N ALA A 169 -10.20 -19.22 0.24
CA ALA A 169 -9.48 -17.95 0.34
C ALA A 169 -10.05 -16.82 -0.54
N GLU A 170 -10.93 -17.13 -1.49
CA GLU A 170 -11.63 -16.12 -2.30
C GLU A 170 -12.74 -15.43 -1.51
N ASN A 171 -13.24 -16.07 -0.45
CA ASN A 171 -14.26 -15.50 0.43
C ASN A 171 -13.60 -14.68 1.53
N SER A 172 -13.55 -13.36 1.33
CA SER A 172 -13.06 -12.39 2.29
C SER A 172 -14.18 -11.44 2.70
N TYR A 173 -14.24 -11.13 4.01
CA TYR A 173 -15.24 -10.27 4.60
C TYR A 173 -14.54 -9.14 5.35
N PRO A 174 -14.71 -7.88 4.93
CA PRO A 174 -14.27 -6.76 5.75
C PRO A 174 -15.06 -6.74 7.04
N LEU A 175 -14.38 -6.49 8.14
CA LEU A 175 -14.97 -6.50 9.46
C LEU A 175 -14.70 -5.16 10.15
N PRO A 176 -15.73 -4.34 10.41
CA PRO A 176 -15.56 -3.11 11.16
C PRO A 176 -14.98 -3.40 12.55
N CYS A 177 -13.95 -2.67 12.91
CA CYS A 177 -13.31 -2.80 14.21
C CYS A 177 -12.91 -1.42 14.74
N TYR A 178 -12.99 -1.26 16.06
CA TYR A 178 -12.83 0.02 16.72
C TYR A 178 -11.89 -0.13 17.92
N GLN A 179 -11.10 0.91 18.22
CA GLN A 179 -10.40 0.95 19.50
C GLN A 179 -11.40 1.19 20.62
N ASP A 180 -11.25 0.45 21.73
CA ASP A 180 -12.08 0.67 22.91
C ASP A 180 -11.70 1.98 23.61
N ASN A 181 -12.70 2.85 23.88
CA ASN A 181 -12.44 4.16 24.46
C ASN A 181 -11.97 4.09 25.92
N ASP A 182 -12.39 3.06 26.66
CA ASP A 182 -12.05 2.89 28.06
C ASP A 182 -10.72 2.12 28.23
N ASN A 183 -10.38 1.30 27.23
CA ASN A 183 -9.13 0.55 27.22
C ASN A 183 -8.45 0.64 25.83
N PRO A 184 -7.53 1.57 25.63
CA PRO A 184 -6.91 1.81 24.33
C PRO A 184 -6.00 0.67 23.83
N GLN A 185 -5.83 -0.42 24.59
CA GLN A 185 -5.16 -1.65 24.17
C GLN A 185 -6.16 -2.76 23.74
N MET A 186 -7.42 -2.41 23.57
CA MET A 186 -8.47 -3.33 23.13
C MET A 186 -9.07 -2.89 21.81
N ILE A 187 -9.34 -3.85 20.95
CA ILE A 187 -10.18 -3.69 19.76
C ILE A 187 -11.55 -4.26 20.07
N VAL A 188 -12.57 -3.53 19.67
CA VAL A 188 -14.00 -3.90 19.76
C VAL A 188 -14.49 -4.27 18.38
N ILE A 189 -15.21 -5.38 18.31
CA ILE A 189 -15.95 -5.83 17.14
C ILE A 189 -17.38 -6.09 17.63
N PHE A 190 -18.35 -5.38 17.08
CA PHE A 190 -19.75 -5.62 17.40
C PHE A 190 -20.25 -6.83 16.62
N GLY A 191 -21.00 -7.71 17.30
CA GLY A 191 -21.50 -8.94 16.67
C GLY A 191 -22.41 -8.66 15.48
N GLU A 192 -23.19 -7.58 15.55
CA GLU A 192 -24.07 -7.11 14.47
C GLU A 192 -23.34 -6.69 13.19
N ASP A 193 -22.05 -6.34 13.28
CA ASP A 193 -21.21 -5.98 12.14
C ASP A 193 -20.58 -7.21 11.45
N ILE A 194 -20.79 -8.42 12.01
CA ILE A 194 -20.21 -9.65 11.46
C ILE A 194 -21.12 -10.24 10.38
N ASP A 195 -20.91 -9.88 9.14
CA ASP A 195 -21.65 -10.43 7.99
C ASP A 195 -21.19 -11.83 7.60
N ALA A 196 -19.98 -12.22 7.96
CA ALA A 196 -19.41 -13.53 7.63
C ALA A 196 -20.26 -14.66 8.25
N PRO A 197 -20.56 -15.77 7.53
CA PRO A 197 -21.27 -16.94 8.11
C PRO A 197 -20.54 -17.55 9.31
N ALA A 198 -21.23 -18.34 10.12
CA ALA A 198 -20.57 -19.14 11.15
C ALA A 198 -19.55 -20.09 10.52
N GLY A 199 -18.37 -20.22 11.12
CA GLY A 199 -17.29 -21.02 10.53
C GLY A 199 -15.91 -20.65 11.02
N LYS A 200 -14.88 -21.17 10.32
CA LYS A 200 -13.46 -20.93 10.63
C LYS A 200 -12.83 -19.96 9.64
N TYR A 201 -12.12 -18.99 10.18
CA TYR A 201 -11.50 -17.91 9.44
C TYR A 201 -10.06 -17.66 9.87
N SER A 202 -9.29 -17.06 8.98
CA SER A 202 -8.08 -16.33 9.32
C SER A 202 -8.41 -14.84 9.38
N MET A 203 -8.07 -14.17 10.47
CA MET A 203 -8.28 -12.74 10.67
C MET A 203 -6.94 -12.01 10.59
N GLN A 204 -6.89 -10.93 9.82
CA GLN A 204 -5.73 -10.06 9.68
C GLN A 204 -6.15 -8.60 9.89
N PHE A 205 -5.31 -7.85 10.58
CA PHE A 205 -5.48 -6.41 10.75
C PHE A 205 -4.55 -5.63 9.85
N VAL A 206 -5.07 -4.53 9.34
CA VAL A 206 -4.34 -3.55 8.54
C VAL A 206 -4.39 -2.23 9.30
N ARG A 207 -3.24 -1.76 9.78
CA ARG A 207 -3.12 -0.45 10.42
C ARG A 207 -2.43 0.51 9.46
N ARG A 208 -3.07 1.65 9.19
CA ARG A 208 -2.54 2.69 8.30
C ARG A 208 -2.29 3.97 9.07
N ASN A 209 -1.27 4.70 8.66
CA ASN A 209 -0.93 6.01 9.15
C ASN A 209 -0.49 6.90 7.99
N SER A 210 -0.74 8.20 8.08
CA SER A 210 -0.33 9.16 7.05
C SER A 210 -0.05 10.54 7.63
N SER A 211 0.83 11.29 6.96
CA SER A 211 1.07 12.69 7.27
C SER A 211 1.49 13.47 6.03
N SER A 212 1.12 14.73 5.98
CA SER A 212 1.63 15.71 5.02
C SER A 212 2.82 16.52 5.59
N GLU A 213 3.21 16.27 6.83
CA GLU A 213 4.37 16.93 7.44
C GLU A 213 5.64 16.20 7.00
N ILE A 214 6.28 16.71 5.96
CA ILE A 214 7.53 16.18 5.43
C ILE A 214 8.57 17.28 5.22
N SER A 215 9.85 16.89 5.30
CA SER A 215 10.96 17.72 4.84
C SER A 215 10.99 17.72 3.31
N ALA A 216 10.59 18.82 2.71
CA ALA A 216 10.49 19.00 1.26
C ALA A 216 10.71 20.45 0.88
N MET A 217 10.72 20.74 -0.42
CA MET A 217 10.67 22.12 -0.94
C MET A 217 9.21 22.62 -1.00
N ASP A 218 8.94 23.72 -1.73
CA ASP A 218 7.70 24.49 -1.70
C ASP A 218 6.40 23.68 -1.91
N ARG A 219 6.48 22.58 -2.67
CA ARG A 219 5.30 21.75 -2.95
C ARG A 219 4.99 20.71 -1.90
N GLY A 220 5.91 20.51 -0.93
CA GLY A 220 5.70 19.55 0.14
C GLY A 220 5.63 18.11 -0.35
N GLY A 221 4.76 17.34 0.27
CA GLY A 221 4.54 15.93 -0.03
C GLY A 221 3.73 15.24 1.06
N LEU A 222 3.80 13.93 1.07
CA LEU A 222 3.15 13.12 2.10
C LEU A 222 3.93 11.81 2.33
N TRP A 223 3.70 11.18 3.46
CA TRP A 223 4.02 9.79 3.65
C TRP A 223 2.80 9.01 4.15
N GLU A 224 2.77 7.74 3.79
CA GLU A 224 1.76 6.78 4.22
C GLU A 224 2.42 5.48 4.64
N THR A 225 1.86 4.81 5.63
CA THR A 225 2.33 3.49 6.06
C THR A 225 1.18 2.52 6.19
N GLU A 226 1.47 1.27 5.88
CA GLU A 226 0.56 0.16 6.06
C GLU A 226 1.29 -0.97 6.79
N TYR A 227 0.77 -1.36 7.94
CA TYR A 227 1.23 -2.50 8.71
C TYR A 227 0.18 -3.61 8.65
N LEU A 228 0.54 -4.74 8.05
CA LEU A 228 -0.26 -5.95 8.08
C LEU A 228 0.17 -6.82 9.25
N SER A 229 -0.78 -7.14 10.13
CA SER A 229 -0.52 -8.04 11.26
C SER A 229 -0.30 -9.47 10.81
N LYS A 230 0.25 -10.31 11.70
CA LYS A 230 0.11 -11.75 11.53
C LYS A 230 -1.37 -12.15 11.57
N THR A 231 -1.68 -13.20 10.85
CA THR A 231 -3.03 -13.77 10.87
C THR A 231 -3.31 -14.48 12.19
N VAL A 232 -4.55 -14.39 12.67
CA VAL A 232 -5.07 -15.09 13.83
C VAL A 232 -6.22 -16.00 13.40
N ASN A 233 -6.25 -17.22 13.89
CA ASN A 233 -7.36 -18.12 13.65
C ASN A 233 -8.59 -17.69 14.43
N VAL A 234 -9.74 -17.61 13.76
CA VAL A 234 -10.99 -17.17 14.35
C VAL A 234 -12.10 -18.18 14.07
N THR A 235 -12.92 -18.45 15.07
CA THR A 235 -14.17 -19.18 14.90
C THR A 235 -15.33 -18.21 15.13
N ILE A 236 -16.24 -18.10 14.16
CA ILE A 236 -17.48 -17.35 14.31
C ILE A 236 -18.56 -18.32 14.76
N ALA A 237 -19.11 -18.09 15.96
CA ALA A 237 -20.27 -18.79 16.49
C ALA A 237 -21.58 -18.13 16.02
N ASN A 238 -22.67 -18.92 16.02
CA ASN A 238 -24.01 -18.41 15.72
C ASN A 238 -24.54 -17.54 16.85
#